data_188005ff9d5d0cb7ee2a392cec21e6f1
#
_entry.id   188005ff9d5d0cb7ee2a392cec21e6f1
#
_cell.length_a   1.000
_cell.length_b   1.000
_cell.length_c   1.000
_cell.angle_alpha   90.00
_cell.angle_beta   90.00
_cell.angle_gamma   90.00
#
_symmetry.space_group_name_H-M   'P 1'
#
loop_
_entity.id
_entity.type
_entity.pdbx_description
1 polymer ?
#
loop_
_entity_poly.entity_id
_entity_poly.type
_entity_poly.pdbx_seq_one_letter_code
_entity_poly.pdbx_strand_id
1 'polypeptide(L)'
;MNAKHIFHALLASVMLAAMAGLLTSCTSNDDNPTPSGPSESVIKEKIIGKWKGITQDGSELTTNDRTVLTFNADGTRTVSKSYYDADTESYILRNKQTGTYTIEGSLLNSYLDEADLYDVVTYNIDAIGSNEMAMTMENFRPGRKFDYKRVTTDYAAEIVGVWEGVEMTGDETYGNAEARIIYDAYGKFYYFSKNDEGQWAINFKESDRKYIVDGDWLATSWKDENGNTNFECWDIDEIKGDVMKWSALREREDGTRFKTTFTWRKISNLPALVLTVGDTSIGLVFVRGGDYSMTINRDGTELKTSGTTDDFYIAQTEVTNKLWKAVMGSVPTELEQKGDEYPVALNSYNYLVKEGGFLDKLNEMVKDQLPAGKKLALPTEVEWHYAAMGGQQSKGYKYAGSNTIGDVAWYLDNCNSSTQPVSQKEPNELGIYDMSGNLWEFTSTLVDGKVITCGGGWTSEANWCEVNLSFPDDPDTRFNNTGLRLVVK
;
A
#
# COMPACT_ATOMS: atom_id res chain seq x y z
N MET A 1 -26.01 -25.13 11.47
CA MET A 1 -26.91 -25.47 10.35
C MET A 1 -26.38 -24.72 9.14
N ASN A 2 -26.02 -25.44 8.11
CA ASN A 2 -25.22 -24.95 6.99
C ASN A 2 -25.94 -23.88 6.15
N ALA A 3 -25.27 -22.74 5.93
CA ALA A 3 -25.65 -21.65 5.03
C ALA A 3 -25.73 -22.04 3.52
N LYS A 4 -25.65 -23.35 3.21
CA LYS A 4 -25.55 -23.87 1.83
C LYS A 4 -26.86 -23.96 1.02
N HIS A 5 -28.03 -23.58 1.56
CA HIS A 5 -29.30 -23.88 0.87
C HIS A 5 -30.19 -22.67 0.52
N ILE A 6 -29.78 -21.42 0.77
CA ILE A 6 -30.71 -20.27 0.58
C ILE A 6 -30.47 -19.50 -0.73
N PHE A 7 -29.31 -19.64 -1.37
CA PHE A 7 -29.00 -18.86 -2.60
C PHE A 7 -29.58 -19.42 -3.91
N HIS A 8 -30.09 -20.66 -3.93
CA HIS A 8 -30.68 -21.27 -5.14
C HIS A 8 -32.16 -20.93 -5.37
N ALA A 9 -32.82 -20.24 -4.46
CA ALA A 9 -34.28 -19.98 -4.57
C ALA A 9 -34.66 -18.62 -5.17
N LEU A 10 -33.72 -17.70 -5.37
CA LEU A 10 -34.03 -16.34 -5.87
C LEU A 10 -33.79 -16.14 -7.38
N LEU A 11 -33.33 -17.16 -8.11
CA LEU A 11 -33.14 -17.06 -9.57
C LEU A 11 -34.29 -17.67 -10.41
N ALA A 12 -35.32 -18.22 -9.80
CA ALA A 12 -36.36 -18.97 -10.52
C ALA A 12 -37.79 -18.36 -10.51
N SER A 13 -38.02 -17.19 -9.92
CA SER A 13 -39.43 -16.71 -9.74
C SER A 13 -39.78 -15.35 -10.35
N VAL A 14 -39.06 -14.86 -11.36
CA VAL A 14 -39.52 -13.71 -12.18
C VAL A 14 -39.49 -14.07 -13.67
N MET A 15 -40.21 -15.10 -14.04
CA MET A 15 -40.70 -15.31 -15.41
C MET A 15 -42.16 -15.73 -15.29
N LEU A 16 -43.09 -14.80 -15.40
CA LEU A 16 -44.41 -14.90 -16.01
C LEU A 16 -45.31 -13.74 -15.54
N ALA A 17 -45.37 -12.70 -16.31
CA ALA A 17 -46.60 -11.91 -16.50
C ALA A 17 -46.29 -10.65 -17.33
N ALA A 18 -46.69 -10.69 -18.56
CA ALA A 18 -47.39 -9.63 -19.26
C ALA A 18 -47.13 -9.72 -20.76
N MET A 19 -47.85 -10.63 -21.42
CA MET A 19 -48.30 -10.39 -22.80
C MET A 19 -49.77 -10.06 -22.71
N ALA A 20 -50.17 -8.86 -23.06
CA ALA A 20 -51.42 -8.54 -23.73
C ALA A 20 -51.58 -7.05 -24.03
N GLY A 21 -51.66 -6.74 -25.31
CA GLY A 21 -52.54 -5.69 -25.87
C GLY A 21 -51.95 -4.27 -25.92
N LEU A 22 -51.77 -3.60 -27.04
CA LEU A 22 -52.74 -3.30 -28.12
C LEU A 22 -52.04 -2.56 -29.27
N LEU A 23 -52.28 -2.99 -30.47
CA LEU A 23 -52.04 -2.24 -31.70
C LEU A 23 -53.02 -1.06 -31.81
N THR A 24 -52.54 0.15 -32.00
CA THR A 24 -53.31 1.18 -32.70
C THR A 24 -52.39 2.13 -33.48
N SER A 25 -52.56 2.04 -34.77
CA SER A 25 -52.47 3.01 -35.88
C SER A 25 -51.44 4.11 -35.92
N CYS A 26 -50.71 4.06 -37.03
CA CYS A 26 -49.92 5.12 -37.65
C CYS A 26 -50.66 6.45 -37.77
N THR A 27 -50.06 7.53 -37.34
CA THR A 27 -50.08 8.82 -38.01
C THR A 27 -48.68 9.38 -38.08
N SER A 28 -48.25 9.65 -39.32
CA SER A 28 -47.01 10.31 -39.66
C SER A 28 -46.98 11.73 -39.11
N ASN A 29 -46.04 12.03 -38.23
CA ASN A 29 -45.45 13.35 -38.11
C ASN A 29 -43.96 13.16 -37.95
N ASP A 30 -43.22 13.73 -38.89
CA ASP A 30 -41.77 13.90 -38.83
C ASP A 30 -41.40 14.87 -37.69
N ASP A 31 -41.36 14.39 -36.47
CA ASP A 31 -40.60 14.99 -35.39
C ASP A 31 -39.57 13.94 -34.95
N ASN A 32 -38.40 14.04 -35.57
CA ASN A 32 -37.21 13.31 -35.12
C ASN A 32 -36.92 13.76 -33.68
N PRO A 33 -37.14 12.92 -32.64
CA PRO A 33 -36.80 13.34 -31.28
C PRO A 33 -35.30 13.55 -31.27
N THR A 34 -34.85 14.75 -31.02
CA THR A 34 -33.47 15.07 -30.66
C THR A 34 -33.03 14.08 -29.60
N PRO A 35 -31.87 13.38 -29.76
CA PRO A 35 -31.39 12.46 -28.76
C PRO A 35 -31.29 13.21 -27.43
N SER A 36 -32.03 12.77 -26.42
CA SER A 36 -32.08 13.41 -25.09
C SER A 36 -30.82 13.19 -24.24
N GLY A 37 -29.78 12.64 -24.83
CA GLY A 37 -28.52 12.33 -24.18
C GLY A 37 -27.37 13.31 -24.48
N PRO A 38 -26.22 13.20 -23.78
CA PRO A 38 -25.06 14.04 -24.02
C PRO A 38 -24.46 13.75 -25.41
N SER A 39 -23.88 14.78 -26.06
CA SER A 39 -23.21 14.61 -27.36
C SER A 39 -21.90 13.79 -27.20
N GLU A 40 -21.51 13.11 -28.27
CA GLU A 40 -20.28 12.31 -28.33
C GLU A 40 -19.04 13.07 -27.87
N SER A 41 -18.90 14.33 -28.25
CA SER A 41 -17.75 15.17 -27.84
C SER A 41 -17.72 15.43 -26.33
N VAL A 42 -18.90 15.66 -25.73
CA VAL A 42 -19.02 15.84 -24.27
C VAL A 42 -18.71 14.56 -23.53
N ILE A 43 -19.12 13.41 -24.06
CA ILE A 43 -18.84 12.12 -23.47
C ILE A 43 -17.32 11.84 -23.54
N LYS A 44 -16.69 11.99 -24.70
CA LYS A 44 -15.24 11.76 -24.89
C LYS A 44 -14.37 12.62 -23.97
N GLU A 45 -14.80 13.85 -23.70
CA GLU A 45 -14.10 14.74 -22.77
C GLU A 45 -14.29 14.31 -21.30
N LYS A 46 -15.54 14.04 -20.92
CA LYS A 46 -15.90 13.84 -19.51
C LYS A 46 -15.72 12.43 -18.98
N ILE A 47 -15.67 11.41 -19.86
CA ILE A 47 -15.58 10.02 -19.42
C ILE A 47 -14.20 9.68 -18.81
N ILE A 48 -13.16 10.39 -19.23
CA ILE A 48 -11.77 10.15 -18.79
C ILE A 48 -11.67 10.25 -17.26
N GLY A 49 -11.10 9.24 -16.64
CA GLY A 49 -10.90 9.14 -15.20
C GLY A 49 -11.54 7.91 -14.57
N LYS A 50 -11.64 7.90 -13.24
CA LYS A 50 -12.19 6.78 -12.45
C LYS A 50 -13.63 7.04 -12.05
N TRP A 51 -14.45 5.97 -12.12
CA TRP A 51 -15.88 6.00 -11.83
C TRP A 51 -16.27 4.81 -10.97
N LYS A 52 -16.86 5.06 -9.80
CA LYS A 52 -17.34 4.04 -8.87
C LYS A 52 -18.85 3.85 -9.02
N GLY A 53 -19.29 2.61 -9.26
CA GLY A 53 -20.72 2.26 -9.31
C GLY A 53 -21.39 2.45 -7.96
N ILE A 54 -22.49 3.18 -7.95
CA ILE A 54 -23.25 3.55 -6.73
C ILE A 54 -24.60 2.86 -6.71
N THR A 55 -25.34 2.86 -7.83
CA THR A 55 -26.64 2.20 -7.92
C THR A 55 -26.71 1.26 -9.10
N GLN A 56 -27.63 0.29 -9.00
CA GLN A 56 -28.08 -0.55 -10.11
C GLN A 56 -29.59 -0.64 -10.07
N ASP A 57 -30.23 -0.32 -11.19
CA ASP A 57 -31.71 -0.31 -11.35
C ASP A 57 -32.40 0.53 -10.27
N GLY A 58 -31.77 1.66 -9.87
CA GLY A 58 -32.28 2.57 -8.84
C GLY A 58 -32.02 2.12 -7.39
N SER A 59 -31.46 0.94 -7.16
CA SER A 59 -31.09 0.46 -5.82
C SER A 59 -29.61 0.74 -5.54
N GLU A 60 -29.30 1.28 -4.37
CA GLU A 60 -27.88 1.48 -3.96
C GLU A 60 -27.16 0.14 -3.88
N LEU A 61 -25.94 0.06 -4.43
CA LEU A 61 -25.10 -1.13 -4.35
C LEU A 61 -24.52 -1.27 -2.95
N THR A 62 -24.46 -2.49 -2.41
CA THR A 62 -23.63 -2.76 -1.24
C THR A 62 -22.16 -2.49 -1.59
N THR A 63 -21.33 -2.28 -0.60
CA THR A 63 -19.92 -1.99 -0.86
C THR A 63 -19.20 -3.16 -1.53
N ASN A 64 -19.65 -4.39 -1.29
CA ASN A 64 -19.13 -5.60 -1.95
C ASN A 64 -19.51 -5.70 -3.44
N ASP A 65 -20.63 -5.09 -3.86
CA ASP A 65 -21.12 -5.14 -5.23
C ASP A 65 -20.63 -3.97 -6.11
N ARG A 66 -19.82 -3.07 -5.54
CA ARG A 66 -19.30 -1.91 -6.27
C ARG A 66 -18.32 -2.33 -7.36
N THR A 67 -18.28 -1.53 -8.42
CA THR A 67 -17.34 -1.67 -9.53
C THR A 67 -16.63 -0.34 -9.72
N VAL A 68 -15.30 -0.36 -9.91
CA VAL A 68 -14.53 0.82 -10.30
C VAL A 68 -14.12 0.68 -11.76
N LEU A 69 -14.56 1.63 -12.59
CA LEU A 69 -14.20 1.75 -14.00
C LEU A 69 -13.18 2.87 -14.16
N THR A 70 -12.10 2.62 -14.88
CA THR A 70 -11.15 3.66 -15.27
C THR A 70 -11.13 3.76 -16.79
N PHE A 71 -11.31 4.96 -17.34
CA PHE A 71 -11.21 5.26 -18.77
C PHE A 71 -10.00 6.17 -19.00
N ASN A 72 -9.10 5.77 -19.87
CA ASN A 72 -7.88 6.52 -20.20
C ASN A 72 -8.07 7.25 -21.55
N ALA A 73 -7.33 8.34 -21.72
CA ALA A 73 -7.40 9.17 -22.94
C ALA A 73 -6.89 8.44 -24.20
N ASP A 74 -6.12 7.38 -24.04
CA ASP A 74 -5.60 6.54 -25.13
C ASP A 74 -6.60 5.46 -25.62
N GLY A 75 -7.83 5.45 -25.08
CA GLY A 75 -8.86 4.46 -25.42
C GLY A 75 -8.75 3.15 -24.62
N THR A 76 -7.81 3.05 -23.69
CA THR A 76 -7.74 1.91 -22.77
C THR A 76 -8.69 2.10 -21.57
N ARG A 77 -9.11 0.99 -20.98
CA ARG A 77 -9.94 0.98 -19.77
C ARG A 77 -9.52 -0.12 -18.80
N THR A 78 -9.86 0.08 -17.53
CA THR A 78 -9.75 -0.99 -16.53
C THR A 78 -11.03 -1.13 -15.74
N VAL A 79 -11.26 -2.33 -15.20
CA VAL A 79 -12.37 -2.63 -14.30
C VAL A 79 -11.83 -3.32 -13.06
N SER A 80 -12.13 -2.77 -11.89
CA SER A 80 -11.93 -3.43 -10.60
C SER A 80 -13.29 -3.79 -10.02
N LYS A 81 -13.49 -5.05 -9.72
CA LYS A 81 -14.74 -5.57 -9.12
C LYS A 81 -14.47 -6.86 -8.37
N SER A 82 -15.42 -7.22 -7.50
CA SER A 82 -15.57 -8.58 -7.03
C SER A 82 -16.62 -9.33 -7.85
N TYR A 83 -16.51 -10.64 -7.92
CA TYR A 83 -17.57 -11.48 -8.46
C TYR A 83 -17.55 -12.85 -7.78
N TYR A 84 -18.73 -13.47 -7.73
CA TYR A 84 -18.87 -14.84 -7.26
C TYR A 84 -18.54 -15.80 -8.39
N ASP A 85 -17.56 -16.66 -8.16
CA ASP A 85 -17.19 -17.74 -9.07
C ASP A 85 -17.92 -19.02 -8.66
N ALA A 86 -18.83 -19.48 -9.54
CA ALA A 86 -19.63 -20.65 -9.26
C ALA A 86 -18.83 -21.96 -9.31
N ASP A 87 -17.72 -22.03 -10.04
CA ASP A 87 -16.89 -23.22 -10.17
C ASP A 87 -16.04 -23.45 -8.91
N THR A 88 -15.60 -22.39 -8.28
CA THR A 88 -14.84 -22.43 -7.02
C THR A 88 -15.73 -22.20 -5.79
N GLU A 89 -17.03 -21.93 -5.98
CA GLU A 89 -17.99 -21.54 -4.93
C GLU A 89 -17.45 -20.40 -4.04
N SER A 90 -16.69 -19.46 -4.60
CA SER A 90 -16.02 -18.40 -3.85
C SER A 90 -16.09 -17.05 -4.54
N TYR A 91 -15.97 -15.97 -3.76
CA TYR A 91 -15.79 -14.65 -4.31
C TYR A 91 -14.34 -14.46 -4.78
N ILE A 92 -14.17 -14.02 -6.01
CA ILE A 92 -12.88 -13.67 -6.59
C ILE A 92 -12.78 -12.17 -6.73
N LEU A 93 -11.66 -11.64 -6.23
CA LEU A 93 -11.29 -10.26 -6.42
C LEU A 93 -10.53 -10.11 -7.74
N ARG A 94 -11.15 -9.48 -8.73
CA ARG A 94 -10.49 -9.12 -9.99
C ARG A 94 -9.98 -7.69 -9.92
N ASN A 95 -8.66 -7.57 -9.79
CA ASN A 95 -7.99 -6.28 -9.87
C ASN A 95 -7.67 -5.94 -11.32
N LYS A 96 -8.19 -4.79 -11.77
CA LYS A 96 -7.78 -4.12 -13.02
C LYS A 96 -7.79 -5.03 -14.26
N GLN A 97 -8.94 -5.68 -14.54
CA GLN A 97 -9.14 -6.25 -15.86
C GLN A 97 -8.95 -5.13 -16.89
N THR A 98 -7.99 -5.31 -17.79
CA THR A 98 -7.67 -4.35 -18.85
C THR A 98 -8.57 -4.59 -20.06
N GLY A 99 -8.65 -3.60 -20.93
CA GLY A 99 -9.38 -3.65 -22.18
C GLY A 99 -9.38 -2.30 -22.87
N THR A 100 -10.19 -2.17 -23.91
CA THR A 100 -10.34 -0.94 -24.67
C THR A 100 -11.80 -0.47 -24.68
N TYR A 101 -12.04 0.75 -25.11
CA TYR A 101 -13.37 1.27 -25.31
C TYR A 101 -13.45 2.21 -26.51
N THR A 102 -14.66 2.32 -27.12
CA THR A 102 -14.98 3.33 -28.12
C THR A 102 -16.28 4.04 -27.75
N ILE A 103 -16.40 5.29 -28.20
CA ILE A 103 -17.63 6.09 -28.10
C ILE A 103 -18.12 6.41 -29.48
N GLU A 104 -19.39 6.07 -29.77
CA GLU A 104 -20.09 6.34 -31.02
C GLU A 104 -21.48 6.94 -30.71
N GLY A 105 -21.63 8.24 -30.91
CA GLY A 105 -22.82 8.97 -30.44
C GLY A 105 -22.89 8.93 -28.90
N SER A 106 -23.96 8.36 -28.34
CA SER A 106 -24.13 8.13 -26.91
C SER A 106 -23.69 6.71 -26.47
N LEU A 107 -23.26 5.85 -27.40
CA LEU A 107 -22.92 4.46 -27.11
C LEU A 107 -21.46 4.32 -26.70
N LEU A 108 -21.26 3.69 -25.53
CA LEU A 108 -19.99 3.21 -25.03
C LEU A 108 -19.85 1.72 -25.34
N ASN A 109 -18.97 1.36 -26.25
CA ASN A 109 -18.60 -0.02 -26.52
C ASN A 109 -17.36 -0.37 -25.73
N SER A 110 -17.43 -1.40 -24.93
CA SER A 110 -16.42 -1.81 -23.96
C SER A 110 -15.94 -3.21 -24.28
N TYR A 111 -14.63 -3.35 -24.48
CA TYR A 111 -13.94 -4.58 -24.80
C TYR A 111 -13.02 -4.93 -23.63
N LEU A 112 -13.10 -6.16 -23.11
CA LEU A 112 -12.17 -6.67 -22.08
C LEU A 112 -11.27 -7.73 -22.70
N ASP A 113 -9.98 -7.70 -22.36
CA ASP A 113 -8.96 -8.59 -22.94
C ASP A 113 -9.15 -10.06 -22.52
N GLU A 114 -9.79 -10.29 -21.36
CA GLU A 114 -10.17 -11.61 -20.85
C GLU A 114 -11.69 -11.75 -20.87
N ALA A 115 -12.29 -11.90 -22.03
CA ALA A 115 -13.73 -12.09 -22.16
C ALA A 115 -14.11 -13.56 -21.97
N ASP A 116 -14.65 -13.91 -20.82
CA ASP A 116 -15.13 -15.27 -20.54
C ASP A 116 -16.36 -15.67 -21.39
N LEU A 117 -17.15 -14.72 -21.93
CA LEU A 117 -18.38 -15.04 -22.68
C LEU A 117 -18.79 -14.02 -23.75
N TYR A 118 -18.24 -12.80 -23.78
CA TYR A 118 -18.75 -11.74 -24.66
C TYR A 118 -17.65 -10.77 -25.09
N ASP A 119 -17.47 -10.63 -26.39
CA ASP A 119 -16.43 -9.78 -26.97
C ASP A 119 -16.66 -8.28 -26.72
N VAL A 120 -17.89 -7.85 -26.54
CA VAL A 120 -18.26 -6.43 -26.37
C VAL A 120 -19.44 -6.27 -25.43
N VAL A 121 -19.33 -5.38 -24.45
CA VAL A 121 -20.47 -4.87 -23.67
C VAL A 121 -20.78 -3.44 -24.11
N THR A 122 -22.02 -3.18 -24.53
CA THR A 122 -22.47 -1.88 -24.99
C THR A 122 -23.40 -1.23 -23.98
N TYR A 123 -23.13 0.03 -23.67
CA TYR A 123 -23.96 0.89 -22.82
C TYR A 123 -24.36 2.14 -23.58
N ASN A 124 -25.58 2.62 -23.36
CA ASN A 124 -25.94 3.99 -23.68
C ASN A 124 -25.55 4.88 -22.48
N ILE A 125 -24.85 5.98 -22.73
CA ILE A 125 -24.56 7.00 -21.69
C ILE A 125 -25.76 7.95 -21.66
N ASP A 126 -26.62 7.78 -20.66
CA ASP A 126 -27.84 8.55 -20.49
C ASP A 126 -27.53 9.99 -20.02
N ALA A 127 -26.54 10.12 -19.15
CA ALA A 127 -26.07 11.40 -18.64
C ALA A 127 -24.59 11.31 -18.19
N ILE A 128 -23.84 12.40 -18.35
CA ILE A 128 -22.49 12.53 -17.84
C ILE A 128 -22.19 13.96 -17.43
N GLY A 129 -21.87 14.15 -16.14
CA GLY A 129 -21.45 15.41 -15.52
C GLY A 129 -19.98 15.42 -15.14
N SER A 130 -19.60 16.38 -14.29
CA SER A 130 -18.24 16.44 -13.73
C SER A 130 -18.00 15.30 -12.73
N ASN A 131 -19.02 14.93 -11.94
CA ASN A 131 -18.91 14.00 -10.82
C ASN A 131 -19.86 12.80 -10.91
N GLU A 132 -20.80 12.79 -11.84
CA GLU A 132 -21.85 11.78 -11.96
C GLU A 132 -21.98 11.31 -13.39
N MET A 133 -22.27 10.01 -13.59
CA MET A 133 -22.52 9.38 -14.88
C MET A 133 -23.63 8.35 -14.70
N ALA A 134 -24.58 8.36 -15.61
CA ALA A 134 -25.65 7.36 -15.72
C ALA A 134 -25.53 6.61 -17.04
N MET A 135 -25.68 5.28 -16.99
CA MET A 135 -25.60 4.40 -18.17
C MET A 135 -26.70 3.35 -18.15
N THR A 136 -27.20 3.03 -19.33
CA THR A 136 -28.13 1.89 -19.55
C THR A 136 -27.44 0.83 -20.40
N MET A 137 -27.48 -0.44 -19.99
CA MET A 137 -26.92 -1.55 -20.76
C MET A 137 -27.81 -1.87 -21.95
N GLU A 138 -27.23 -1.95 -23.16
CA GLU A 138 -27.90 -2.17 -24.39
C GLU A 138 -27.93 -3.64 -24.84
N ASN A 139 -26.87 -4.40 -24.47
CA ASN A 139 -26.77 -5.84 -24.75
C ASN A 139 -26.70 -6.66 -23.46
N PHE A 140 -26.72 -8.00 -23.52
CA PHE A 140 -26.73 -8.98 -22.42
C PHE A 140 -27.90 -8.88 -21.45
N ARG A 141 -28.14 -7.69 -20.86
CA ARG A 141 -29.27 -7.40 -19.97
C ARG A 141 -29.81 -6.02 -20.34
N PRO A 142 -30.45 -5.88 -21.50
CA PRO A 142 -30.94 -4.60 -22.00
C PRO A 142 -31.89 -3.91 -21.02
N GLY A 143 -31.71 -2.60 -20.87
CA GLY A 143 -32.48 -1.76 -19.96
C GLY A 143 -32.01 -1.71 -18.53
N ARG A 144 -30.96 -2.47 -18.14
CA ARG A 144 -30.35 -2.37 -16.82
C ARG A 144 -29.61 -1.05 -16.67
N LYS A 145 -29.91 -0.31 -15.61
CA LYS A 145 -29.38 1.03 -15.35
C LYS A 145 -28.28 1.03 -14.26
N PHE A 146 -27.29 1.87 -14.45
CA PHE A 146 -26.19 2.04 -13.51
C PHE A 146 -25.89 3.51 -13.32
N ASP A 147 -25.74 3.95 -12.08
CA ASP A 147 -25.24 5.27 -11.74
C ASP A 147 -23.85 5.16 -11.13
N TYR A 148 -22.98 6.05 -11.56
CA TYR A 148 -21.58 6.13 -11.15
C TYR A 148 -21.25 7.49 -10.58
N LYS A 149 -20.35 7.51 -9.61
CA LYS A 149 -19.73 8.71 -9.07
C LYS A 149 -18.26 8.76 -9.46
N ARG A 150 -17.77 9.95 -9.81
CA ARG A 150 -16.34 10.14 -10.09
C ARG A 150 -15.51 9.95 -8.83
N VAL A 151 -14.43 9.20 -8.96
CA VAL A 151 -13.42 9.02 -7.92
C VAL A 151 -12.31 10.02 -8.20
N THR A 152 -12.07 10.90 -7.25
CA THR A 152 -11.08 11.99 -7.37
C THR A 152 -9.83 11.80 -6.51
N THR A 153 -9.87 10.82 -5.59
CA THR A 153 -8.78 10.52 -4.67
C THR A 153 -8.33 9.08 -4.88
N ASP A 154 -7.04 8.82 -4.79
CA ASP A 154 -6.46 7.47 -4.82
C ASP A 154 -5.65 7.27 -3.54
N TYR A 155 -6.11 6.34 -2.71
CA TYR A 155 -5.52 6.07 -1.40
C TYR A 155 -4.55 4.87 -1.38
N ALA A 156 -4.18 4.35 -2.56
CA ALA A 156 -3.36 3.15 -2.65
C ALA A 156 -2.01 3.24 -1.93
N ALA A 157 -1.39 4.43 -1.94
CA ALA A 157 -0.12 4.64 -1.24
C ALA A 157 -0.31 5.08 0.21
N GLU A 158 -1.35 5.89 0.50
CA GLU A 158 -1.64 6.40 1.85
C GLU A 158 -2.04 5.29 2.82
N ILE A 159 -2.73 4.24 2.33
CA ILE A 159 -3.18 3.13 3.18
C ILE A 159 -2.02 2.30 3.72
N VAL A 160 -0.88 2.26 3.01
CA VAL A 160 0.29 1.46 3.44
C VAL A 160 0.78 1.90 4.81
N GLY A 161 0.94 0.92 5.70
CA GLY A 161 1.36 1.16 7.08
C GLY A 161 0.60 0.35 8.10
N VAL A 162 0.79 0.69 9.36
CA VAL A 162 0.14 0.04 10.51
C VAL A 162 -0.97 0.95 11.04
N TRP A 163 -2.17 0.40 11.16
CA TRP A 163 -3.34 1.11 11.61
C TRP A 163 -3.96 0.43 12.82
N GLU A 164 -4.27 1.20 13.87
CA GLU A 164 -4.95 0.73 15.07
C GLU A 164 -6.35 1.31 15.14
N GLY A 165 -7.35 0.47 15.41
CA GLY A 165 -8.74 0.85 15.52
C GLY A 165 -8.97 1.79 16.70
N VAL A 166 -9.71 2.87 16.44
CA VAL A 166 -10.05 3.89 17.45
C VAL A 166 -11.53 3.81 17.79
N GLU A 167 -12.37 3.72 16.77
CA GLU A 167 -13.82 3.75 16.92
C GLU A 167 -14.48 2.92 15.83
N MET A 168 -15.53 2.20 16.20
CA MET A 168 -16.42 1.53 15.27
C MET A 168 -17.86 1.92 15.58
N THR A 169 -18.64 2.23 14.56
CA THR A 169 -20.08 2.48 14.67
C THR A 169 -20.83 1.62 13.66
N GLY A 170 -22.04 1.22 13.97
CA GLY A 170 -22.90 0.40 13.11
C GLY A 170 -23.34 -0.89 13.80
N ASP A 171 -23.24 -2.03 13.12
CA ASP A 171 -23.70 -3.31 13.64
C ASP A 171 -22.73 -3.87 14.70
N GLU A 172 -23.23 -4.20 15.89
CA GLU A 172 -22.48 -4.77 17.01
C GLU A 172 -21.85 -6.14 16.68
N THR A 173 -22.28 -6.81 15.62
CA THR A 173 -21.76 -8.12 15.21
C THR A 173 -20.30 -8.09 14.71
N TYR A 174 -19.77 -6.90 14.37
CA TYR A 174 -18.39 -6.76 13.90
C TYR A 174 -17.33 -6.59 15.01
N GLY A 175 -17.72 -6.75 16.26
CA GLY A 175 -16.79 -6.66 17.39
C GLY A 175 -16.50 -5.23 17.82
N ASN A 176 -15.43 -5.06 18.59
CA ASN A 176 -14.98 -3.77 19.09
C ASN A 176 -13.91 -3.17 18.15
N ALA A 177 -13.58 -1.89 18.37
CA ALA A 177 -12.51 -1.22 17.62
C ALA A 177 -11.08 -1.73 17.98
N GLU A 178 -10.95 -2.69 18.92
CA GLU A 178 -9.65 -3.23 19.34
C GLU A 178 -9.05 -4.16 18.28
N ALA A 179 -8.66 -3.55 17.17
CA ALA A 179 -8.04 -4.23 16.04
C ALA A 179 -6.79 -3.47 15.60
N ARG A 180 -5.86 -4.17 15.00
CA ARG A 180 -4.73 -3.57 14.29
C ARG A 180 -4.60 -4.21 12.92
N ILE A 181 -4.41 -3.40 11.91
CA ILE A 181 -4.21 -3.87 10.53
C ILE A 181 -2.89 -3.33 10.01
N ILE A 182 -2.13 -4.18 9.34
CA ILE A 182 -0.97 -3.77 8.54
C ILE A 182 -1.33 -3.96 7.08
N TYR A 183 -1.16 -2.92 6.27
CA TYR A 183 -1.19 -2.98 4.82
C TYR A 183 0.23 -2.79 4.31
N ASP A 184 0.78 -3.79 3.60
CA ASP A 184 2.08 -3.64 2.95
C ASP A 184 1.93 -3.08 1.53
N ALA A 185 3.01 -2.55 0.95
CA ALA A 185 2.98 -1.99 -0.41
C ALA A 185 2.91 -3.07 -1.51
N TYR A 186 2.85 -4.34 -1.15
CA TYR A 186 2.80 -5.47 -2.08
C TYR A 186 1.41 -6.11 -2.19
N GLY A 187 0.40 -5.45 -1.60
CA GLY A 187 -0.98 -5.90 -1.65
C GLY A 187 -1.32 -7.02 -0.66
N LYS A 188 -0.50 -7.22 0.38
CA LYS A 188 -0.83 -8.11 1.50
C LYS A 188 -1.29 -7.30 2.71
N PHE A 189 -2.21 -7.86 3.46
CA PHE A 189 -2.61 -7.29 4.75
C PHE A 189 -2.52 -8.32 5.87
N TYR A 190 -2.39 -7.83 7.12
CA TYR A 190 -2.32 -8.66 8.31
C TYR A 190 -3.26 -8.06 9.35
N TYR A 191 -4.09 -8.91 9.94
CA TYR A 191 -5.05 -8.50 10.97
C TYR A 191 -4.60 -9.05 12.32
N PHE A 192 -4.64 -8.20 13.34
CA PHE A 192 -4.28 -8.52 14.70
C PHE A 192 -5.44 -8.20 15.63
N SER A 193 -5.67 -9.05 16.60
CA SER A 193 -6.54 -8.82 17.74
C SER A 193 -5.76 -9.03 19.04
N LYS A 194 -6.28 -8.52 20.13
CA LYS A 194 -5.69 -8.84 21.44
C LYS A 194 -6.09 -10.24 21.88
N ASN A 195 -5.12 -11.01 22.37
CA ASN A 195 -5.36 -12.28 23.04
C ASN A 195 -5.90 -12.06 24.47
N ASP A 196 -6.19 -13.15 25.20
CA ASP A 196 -6.72 -13.10 26.57
C ASP A 196 -5.78 -12.41 27.59
N GLU A 197 -4.48 -12.29 27.24
CA GLU A 197 -3.46 -11.59 28.03
C GLU A 197 -3.33 -10.11 27.64
N GLY A 198 -4.14 -9.63 26.68
CA GLY A 198 -4.13 -8.26 26.19
C GLY A 198 -2.99 -7.95 25.21
N GLN A 199 -2.26 -8.97 24.73
CA GLN A 199 -1.18 -8.82 23.77
C GLN A 199 -1.72 -8.88 22.33
N TRP A 200 -1.13 -8.10 21.44
CA TRP A 200 -1.45 -8.16 20.02
C TRP A 200 -0.96 -9.48 19.41
N ALA A 201 -1.87 -10.24 18.87
CA ALA A 201 -1.60 -11.50 18.19
C ALA A 201 -2.20 -11.48 16.78
N ILE A 202 -1.44 -11.99 15.81
CA ILE A 202 -1.95 -12.16 14.45
C ILE A 202 -3.08 -13.20 14.46
N ASN A 203 -4.10 -12.99 13.65
CA ASN A 203 -5.13 -13.99 13.46
C ASN A 203 -4.58 -15.14 12.59
N PHE A 204 -4.12 -16.21 13.22
CA PHE A 204 -3.46 -17.35 12.55
C PHE A 204 -4.38 -18.22 11.71
N LYS A 205 -5.67 -18.11 11.93
CA LYS A 205 -6.64 -18.95 11.21
C LYS A 205 -6.85 -18.51 9.77
N GLU A 206 -6.27 -17.37 9.39
CA GLU A 206 -6.43 -16.78 8.08
C GLU A 206 -5.11 -16.84 7.29
N SER A 207 -5.18 -17.23 6.05
CA SER A 207 -4.04 -17.31 5.12
C SER A 207 -4.36 -16.63 3.79
N ASP A 208 -3.36 -16.50 2.92
CA ASP A 208 -3.48 -15.91 1.56
C ASP A 208 -4.17 -14.54 1.56
N ARG A 209 -3.77 -13.66 2.49
CA ARG A 209 -4.34 -12.34 2.69
C ARG A 209 -3.88 -11.38 1.62
N LYS A 210 -4.82 -10.83 0.88
CA LYS A 210 -4.57 -9.88 -0.20
C LYS A 210 -5.50 -8.69 -0.08
N TYR A 211 -5.01 -7.53 -0.48
CA TYR A 211 -5.86 -6.36 -0.64
C TYR A 211 -5.54 -5.62 -1.93
N ILE A 212 -6.52 -4.85 -2.38
CA ILE A 212 -6.36 -3.84 -3.43
C ILE A 212 -7.04 -2.55 -3.00
N VAL A 213 -6.47 -1.43 -3.44
CA VAL A 213 -7.13 -0.14 -3.40
C VAL A 213 -7.22 0.37 -4.83
N ASP A 214 -8.41 0.76 -5.26
CA ASP A 214 -8.63 1.43 -6.54
C ASP A 214 -9.43 2.71 -6.32
N GLY A 215 -8.70 3.82 -6.23
CA GLY A 215 -9.24 5.10 -5.81
C GLY A 215 -9.57 5.13 -4.32
N ASP A 216 -10.86 5.24 -4.02
CA ASP A 216 -11.41 5.24 -2.66
C ASP A 216 -12.12 3.92 -2.29
N TRP A 217 -11.95 2.87 -3.08
CA TRP A 217 -12.50 1.54 -2.83
C TRP A 217 -11.40 0.57 -2.41
N LEU A 218 -11.54 -0.01 -1.22
CA LEU A 218 -10.67 -1.03 -0.65
C LEU A 218 -11.37 -2.38 -0.72
N ALA A 219 -10.70 -3.40 -1.22
CA ALA A 219 -11.17 -4.77 -1.16
C ALA A 219 -10.09 -5.67 -0.56
N THR A 220 -10.50 -6.56 0.31
CA THR A 220 -9.66 -7.53 1.02
C THR A 220 -10.15 -8.94 0.75
N SER A 221 -9.24 -9.90 0.65
CA SER A 221 -9.55 -11.32 0.57
C SER A 221 -8.56 -12.15 1.38
N TRP A 222 -9.04 -13.25 1.98
CA TRP A 222 -8.22 -14.16 2.77
C TRP A 222 -8.84 -15.57 2.77
N LYS A 223 -8.05 -16.57 3.13
CA LYS A 223 -8.56 -17.92 3.36
C LYS A 223 -8.72 -18.18 4.85
N ASP A 224 -9.87 -18.74 5.24
CA ASP A 224 -10.12 -19.19 6.60
C ASP A 224 -9.39 -20.52 6.92
N GLU A 225 -9.55 -21.02 8.13
CA GLU A 225 -8.95 -22.28 8.61
C GLU A 225 -9.39 -23.53 7.80
N ASN A 226 -10.52 -23.43 7.08
CA ASN A 226 -11.06 -24.50 6.22
C ASN A 226 -10.62 -24.35 4.76
N GLY A 227 -9.85 -23.30 4.42
CA GLY A 227 -9.41 -22.99 3.08
C GLY A 227 -10.45 -22.26 2.22
N ASN A 228 -11.60 -21.85 2.80
CA ASN A 228 -12.59 -21.06 2.07
C ASN A 228 -12.10 -19.63 1.88
N THR A 229 -12.31 -19.10 0.69
CA THR A 229 -11.98 -17.69 0.42
C THR A 229 -13.06 -16.78 1.00
N ASN A 230 -12.66 -15.89 1.88
CA ASN A 230 -13.47 -14.81 2.40
C ASN A 230 -13.10 -13.50 1.69
N PHE A 231 -14.04 -12.58 1.71
CA PHE A 231 -13.94 -11.35 0.93
C PHE A 231 -14.73 -10.23 1.61
N GLU A 232 -14.17 -9.02 1.60
CA GLU A 232 -14.81 -7.86 2.18
C GLU A 232 -14.36 -6.57 1.48
N CYS A 233 -15.30 -5.67 1.21
CA CYS A 233 -15.01 -4.35 0.64
C CYS A 233 -15.42 -3.22 1.57
N TRP A 234 -14.70 -2.11 1.43
CA TRP A 234 -14.89 -0.86 2.16
C TRP A 234 -14.77 0.35 1.22
N ASP A 235 -15.55 1.38 1.46
CA ASP A 235 -15.29 2.71 0.93
C ASP A 235 -14.32 3.43 1.88
N ILE A 236 -13.19 3.90 1.39
CA ILE A 236 -12.29 4.78 2.15
C ILE A 236 -12.87 6.18 2.08
N ASP A 237 -13.54 6.60 3.15
CA ASP A 237 -14.20 7.91 3.20
C ASP A 237 -13.15 9.03 3.26
N GLU A 238 -12.03 8.83 3.99
CA GLU A 238 -10.94 9.79 4.12
C GLU A 238 -9.66 9.12 4.67
N ILE A 239 -8.49 9.50 4.14
CA ILE A 239 -7.20 9.37 4.82
C ILE A 239 -6.60 10.77 4.92
N LYS A 240 -6.40 11.25 6.15
CA LYS A 240 -5.84 12.57 6.42
C LYS A 240 -4.87 12.53 7.59
N GLY A 241 -3.58 12.74 7.29
CA GLY A 241 -2.51 12.60 8.26
C GLY A 241 -2.44 11.17 8.81
N ASP A 242 -2.59 11.03 10.12
CA ASP A 242 -2.57 9.76 10.84
C ASP A 242 -3.97 9.14 11.05
N VAL A 243 -5.02 9.72 10.47
CA VAL A 243 -6.40 9.23 10.62
C VAL A 243 -6.93 8.69 9.30
N MET A 244 -7.47 7.48 9.33
CA MET A 244 -8.23 6.88 8.24
C MET A 244 -9.65 6.58 8.71
N LYS A 245 -10.62 6.91 7.86
CA LYS A 245 -12.03 6.51 8.03
C LYS A 245 -12.46 5.70 6.83
N TRP A 246 -13.11 4.61 7.10
CA TRP A 246 -13.77 3.84 6.08
C TRP A 246 -15.18 3.44 6.50
N SER A 247 -16.00 3.11 5.52
CA SER A 247 -17.36 2.64 5.76
C SER A 247 -17.77 1.55 4.78
N ALA A 248 -18.74 0.76 5.18
CA ALA A 248 -19.33 -0.25 4.32
C ALA A 248 -20.86 -0.27 4.46
N LEU A 249 -21.56 -0.29 3.33
CA LEU A 249 -22.96 -0.63 3.25
C LEU A 249 -23.09 -2.14 3.09
N ARG A 250 -23.76 -2.79 4.02
CA ARG A 250 -23.98 -4.23 4.09
C ARG A 250 -25.48 -4.54 3.99
N GLU A 251 -25.79 -5.81 3.65
CA GLU A 251 -27.15 -6.31 3.63
C GLU A 251 -27.22 -7.64 4.40
N ARG A 252 -28.18 -7.77 5.31
CA ARG A 252 -28.45 -9.01 6.04
C ARG A 252 -29.26 -9.97 5.18
N GLU A 253 -29.36 -11.23 5.61
CA GLU A 253 -30.14 -12.27 4.93
C GLU A 253 -31.65 -11.89 4.79
N ASP A 254 -32.18 -11.06 5.68
CA ASP A 254 -33.55 -10.56 5.63
C ASP A 254 -33.75 -9.35 4.70
N GLY A 255 -32.70 -8.92 4.00
CA GLY A 255 -32.70 -7.76 3.10
C GLY A 255 -32.56 -6.42 3.83
N THR A 256 -32.40 -6.40 5.15
CA THR A 256 -32.16 -5.17 5.91
C THR A 256 -30.74 -4.66 5.65
N ARG A 257 -30.62 -3.37 5.29
CA ARG A 257 -29.35 -2.71 5.04
C ARG A 257 -28.88 -1.94 6.26
N PHE A 258 -27.57 -1.95 6.48
CA PHE A 258 -26.92 -1.22 7.55
C PHE A 258 -25.57 -0.69 7.10
N LYS A 259 -25.13 0.40 7.72
CA LYS A 259 -23.81 0.99 7.46
C LYS A 259 -22.92 0.79 8.67
N THR A 260 -21.71 0.26 8.43
CA THR A 260 -20.65 0.17 9.42
C THR A 260 -19.56 1.19 9.07
N THR A 261 -19.04 1.90 10.08
CA THR A 261 -17.96 2.86 9.92
C THR A 261 -16.84 2.54 10.90
N PHE A 262 -15.59 2.60 10.41
CA PHE A 262 -14.40 2.48 11.26
C PHE A 262 -13.55 3.73 11.17
N THR A 263 -13.01 4.14 12.31
CA THR A 263 -11.93 5.15 12.41
C THR A 263 -10.66 4.46 12.90
N TRP A 264 -9.58 4.68 12.19
CA TRP A 264 -8.26 4.11 12.41
C TRP A 264 -7.24 5.22 12.66
N ARG A 265 -6.23 4.93 13.45
CA ARG A 265 -5.06 5.80 13.65
C ARG A 265 -3.80 5.09 13.17
N LYS A 266 -2.99 5.77 12.39
CA LYS A 266 -1.69 5.28 11.92
C LYS A 266 -0.70 5.22 13.07
N ILE A 267 0.03 4.12 13.17
CA ILE A 267 1.10 3.91 14.16
C ILE A 267 2.42 4.02 13.42
N SER A 268 3.04 5.19 13.46
CA SER A 268 4.25 5.50 12.68
C SER A 268 5.52 4.79 13.18
N ASN A 269 5.54 4.35 14.44
CA ASN A 269 6.72 3.68 15.02
C ASN A 269 6.73 2.15 14.87
N LEU A 270 5.80 1.59 14.09
CA LEU A 270 5.77 0.16 13.79
C LEU A 270 6.11 -0.12 12.33
N PRO A 271 6.87 -1.20 12.03
CA PRO A 271 7.19 -1.56 10.66
C PRO A 271 5.97 -2.03 9.89
N ALA A 272 5.86 -1.57 8.64
CA ALA A 272 4.80 -2.00 7.72
C ALA A 272 5.14 -3.31 6.97
N LEU A 273 6.39 -3.73 6.99
CA LEU A 273 6.85 -5.01 6.45
C LEU A 273 7.82 -5.64 7.45
N VAL A 274 7.62 -6.92 7.77
CA VAL A 274 8.51 -7.67 8.65
C VAL A 274 8.99 -8.91 7.92
N LEU A 275 10.31 -9.05 7.79
CA LEU A 275 10.95 -10.23 7.21
C LEU A 275 11.57 -11.07 8.32
N THR A 276 11.28 -12.37 8.32
CA THR A 276 11.80 -13.33 9.32
C THR A 276 13.12 -13.91 8.85
N VAL A 277 14.12 -13.91 9.72
CA VAL A 277 15.47 -14.44 9.47
C VAL A 277 15.89 -15.32 10.66
N GLY A 278 15.71 -16.63 10.53
CA GLY A 278 15.95 -17.56 11.64
C GLY A 278 15.03 -17.26 12.83
N ASP A 279 15.63 -16.94 13.98
CA ASP A 279 14.94 -16.56 15.23
C ASP A 279 14.81 -15.03 15.44
N THR A 280 15.14 -14.25 14.42
CA THR A 280 15.04 -12.78 14.43
C THR A 280 14.22 -12.27 13.25
N SER A 281 14.06 -10.96 13.17
CA SER A 281 13.31 -10.32 12.10
C SER A 281 13.91 -8.96 11.73
N ILE A 282 13.56 -8.48 10.53
CA ILE A 282 13.86 -7.15 10.03
C ILE A 282 12.54 -6.39 9.93
N GLY A 283 12.37 -5.36 10.74
CA GLY A 283 11.25 -4.43 10.62
C GLY A 283 11.58 -3.33 9.61
N LEU A 284 10.72 -3.16 8.60
CA LEU A 284 10.92 -2.20 7.52
C LEU A 284 9.76 -1.21 7.47
N VAL A 285 10.10 0.06 7.41
CA VAL A 285 9.15 1.18 7.28
C VAL A 285 8.95 1.51 5.81
N PHE A 286 7.72 1.76 5.43
CA PHE A 286 7.40 2.24 4.08
C PHE A 286 7.72 3.73 3.96
N VAL A 287 8.55 4.06 2.97
CA VAL A 287 8.88 5.43 2.58
C VAL A 287 8.18 5.72 1.26
N ARG A 288 7.18 6.60 1.31
CA ARG A 288 6.52 7.08 0.09
C ARG A 288 7.48 7.94 -0.70
N GLY A 289 7.70 7.57 -1.96
CA GLY A 289 8.50 8.32 -2.90
C GLY A 289 7.87 9.67 -3.28
N GLY A 290 8.57 10.43 -4.05
CA GLY A 290 8.13 11.73 -4.54
C GLY A 290 9.28 12.63 -4.93
N ASP A 291 8.94 13.84 -5.32
CA ASP A 291 9.93 14.85 -5.69
C ASP A 291 10.76 15.28 -4.49
N TYR A 292 12.05 15.43 -4.69
CA TYR A 292 12.96 15.96 -3.69
C TYR A 292 13.83 17.10 -4.26
N SER A 293 14.20 18.01 -3.38
CA SER A 293 15.23 19.02 -3.62
C SER A 293 15.99 19.21 -2.33
N MET A 294 17.25 18.78 -2.30
CA MET A 294 18.06 18.79 -1.09
C MET A 294 19.48 19.30 -1.37
N THR A 295 20.13 19.81 -0.34
CA THR A 295 21.56 20.15 -0.37
C THR A 295 22.28 19.15 0.53
N ILE A 296 23.15 18.33 -0.06
CA ILE A 296 24.00 17.37 0.65
C ILE A 296 25.37 18.03 0.85
N ASN A 297 25.89 17.98 2.05
CA ASN A 297 27.26 18.37 2.35
C ASN A 297 28.13 17.10 2.38
N ARG A 298 28.84 16.85 1.27
CA ARG A 298 29.75 15.71 1.17
C ARG A 298 31.17 16.18 1.44
N ASP A 299 31.69 15.83 2.62
CA ASP A 299 33.06 16.18 3.06
C ASP A 299 33.38 17.68 2.83
N GLY A 300 32.50 18.57 3.27
CA GLY A 300 32.64 20.01 3.10
C GLY A 300 32.25 20.56 1.74
N THR A 301 31.83 19.74 0.78
CA THR A 301 31.35 20.18 -0.53
C THR A 301 29.84 20.15 -0.60
N GLU A 302 29.20 21.31 -0.81
CA GLU A 302 27.76 21.39 -1.03
C GLU A 302 27.34 20.89 -2.41
N LEU A 303 26.49 19.88 -2.44
CA LEU A 303 25.90 19.27 -3.63
C LEU A 303 24.40 19.52 -3.62
N LYS A 304 23.91 20.36 -4.56
CA LYS A 304 22.48 20.52 -4.76
C LYS A 304 21.97 19.41 -5.67
N THR A 305 21.05 18.62 -5.19
CA THR A 305 20.42 17.55 -5.96
C THR A 305 18.91 17.63 -5.90
N SER A 306 18.25 17.30 -7.01
CA SER A 306 16.80 17.24 -7.11
C SER A 306 16.40 16.15 -8.09
N GLY A 307 15.24 15.59 -7.90
CA GLY A 307 14.68 14.53 -8.74
C GLY A 307 13.44 13.93 -8.10
N THR A 308 13.09 12.72 -8.52
CA THR A 308 12.00 11.94 -7.93
C THR A 308 12.57 10.61 -7.45
N THR A 309 12.18 10.16 -6.27
CA THR A 309 12.45 8.80 -5.76
C THR A 309 11.18 7.97 -5.84
N ASP A 310 11.33 6.69 -6.12
CA ASP A 310 10.24 5.71 -6.06
C ASP A 310 9.88 5.38 -4.62
N ASP A 311 8.73 4.73 -4.41
CA ASP A 311 8.36 4.12 -3.14
C ASP A 311 9.35 3.00 -2.78
N PHE A 312 9.78 2.94 -1.51
CA PHE A 312 10.68 1.89 -1.01
C PHE A 312 10.43 1.57 0.45
N TYR A 313 10.96 0.43 0.90
CA TYR A 313 11.04 0.10 2.31
C TYR A 313 12.46 0.30 2.83
N ILE A 314 12.59 0.82 4.05
CA ILE A 314 13.87 0.96 4.76
C ILE A 314 13.77 0.35 6.15
N ALA A 315 14.82 -0.31 6.61
CA ALA A 315 14.87 -0.88 7.94
C ALA A 315 14.74 0.21 9.02
N GLN A 316 13.95 -0.07 10.06
CA GLN A 316 13.76 0.87 11.18
C GLN A 316 15.05 1.20 11.91
N THR A 317 15.97 0.24 11.97
CA THR A 317 17.23 0.35 12.68
C THR A 317 18.39 -0.08 11.78
N GLU A 318 19.59 0.16 12.22
CA GLU A 318 20.79 -0.46 11.71
C GLU A 318 20.72 -1.99 11.83
N VAL A 319 21.49 -2.72 11.02
CA VAL A 319 21.65 -4.18 11.16
C VAL A 319 22.28 -4.50 12.50
N THR A 320 21.60 -5.30 13.33
CA THR A 320 22.05 -5.68 14.66
C THR A 320 23.00 -6.88 14.64
N ASN A 321 23.76 -7.07 15.73
CA ASN A 321 24.56 -8.27 15.95
C ASN A 321 23.72 -9.56 15.89
N LYS A 322 22.46 -9.52 16.36
CA LYS A 322 21.55 -10.66 16.29
C LYS A 322 21.24 -11.05 14.85
N LEU A 323 20.84 -10.07 14.02
CA LEU A 323 20.57 -10.32 12.61
C LEU A 323 21.84 -10.79 11.89
N TRP A 324 22.96 -10.16 12.14
CA TRP A 324 24.23 -10.57 11.55
C TRP A 324 24.60 -12.02 11.89
N LYS A 325 24.47 -12.43 13.16
CA LYS A 325 24.70 -13.82 13.59
C LYS A 325 23.78 -14.81 12.89
N ALA A 326 22.50 -14.46 12.75
CA ALA A 326 21.53 -15.33 12.07
C ALA A 326 21.93 -15.61 10.61
N VAL A 327 22.56 -14.63 9.92
CA VAL A 327 22.97 -14.75 8.52
C VAL A 327 24.38 -15.32 8.37
N MET A 328 25.34 -14.86 9.20
CA MET A 328 26.78 -15.15 9.02
C MET A 328 27.32 -16.18 10.00
N GLY A 329 26.53 -16.57 11.00
CA GLY A 329 26.91 -17.56 12.03
C GLY A 329 27.62 -16.97 13.24
N SER A 330 28.38 -15.88 13.09
CA SER A 330 29.11 -15.21 14.19
C SER A 330 29.29 -13.72 13.86
N VAL A 331 29.44 -12.89 14.89
CA VAL A 331 29.88 -11.50 14.72
C VAL A 331 31.41 -11.43 14.67
N PRO A 332 32.00 -10.30 14.21
CA PRO A 332 33.42 -10.03 14.42
C PRO A 332 33.82 -10.18 15.91
N THR A 333 34.94 -10.77 16.18
CA THR A 333 35.41 -11.13 17.56
C THR A 333 35.40 -9.94 18.52
N GLU A 334 35.74 -8.75 18.02
CA GLU A 334 35.75 -7.50 18.77
C GLU A 334 34.35 -7.07 19.24
N LEU A 335 33.28 -7.62 18.61
CA LEU A 335 31.87 -7.35 18.95
C LEU A 335 31.24 -8.45 19.80
N GLU A 336 31.88 -9.57 20.06
CA GLU A 336 31.35 -10.70 20.85
C GLU A 336 30.89 -10.30 22.25
N GLN A 337 31.56 -9.29 22.85
CA GLN A 337 31.21 -8.74 24.15
C GLN A 337 29.99 -7.77 24.10
N LYS A 338 29.56 -7.36 22.91
CA LYS A 338 28.35 -6.53 22.69
C LYS A 338 27.13 -7.41 22.64
N GLY A 339 26.01 -6.91 23.16
CA GLY A 339 24.73 -7.62 23.12
C GLY A 339 24.15 -7.74 21.71
N ASP A 340 23.11 -8.54 21.58
CA ASP A 340 22.42 -8.83 20.32
C ASP A 340 21.77 -7.61 19.68
N GLU A 341 21.28 -6.66 20.49
CA GLU A 341 20.60 -5.44 20.04
C GLU A 341 21.57 -4.30 19.67
N TYR A 342 22.87 -4.49 19.77
CA TYR A 342 23.86 -3.51 19.30
C TYR A 342 24.03 -3.59 17.79
N PRO A 343 24.26 -2.46 17.09
CA PRO A 343 24.50 -2.49 15.66
C PRO A 343 25.83 -3.15 15.33
N VAL A 344 25.88 -3.86 14.20
CA VAL A 344 27.10 -4.51 13.73
C VAL A 344 28.01 -3.51 13.03
N ALA A 345 29.27 -3.49 13.42
CA ALA A 345 30.33 -2.71 12.80
C ALA A 345 31.49 -3.62 12.33
N LEU A 346 32.65 -3.05 12.01
CA LEU A 346 33.88 -3.76 11.63
C LEU A 346 33.72 -4.58 10.33
N ASN A 347 32.92 -4.14 9.43
CA ASN A 347 32.74 -4.71 8.09
C ASN A 347 33.23 -3.70 7.04
N SER A 348 33.67 -4.19 5.89
CA SER A 348 33.97 -3.36 4.73
C SER A 348 32.79 -3.44 3.74
N TYR A 349 32.58 -2.38 2.96
CA TYR A 349 31.54 -2.34 1.92
C TYR A 349 31.67 -3.54 0.96
N ASN A 350 32.87 -3.79 0.43
CA ASN A 350 33.09 -4.87 -0.51
C ASN A 350 32.79 -6.26 0.08
N TYR A 351 32.98 -6.46 1.40
CA TYR A 351 32.60 -7.70 2.08
C TYR A 351 31.07 -7.88 2.15
N LEU A 352 30.33 -6.78 2.34
CA LEU A 352 28.86 -6.83 2.41
C LEU A 352 28.22 -7.20 1.09
N VAL A 353 28.73 -6.64 -0.04
CA VAL A 353 28.08 -6.73 -1.36
C VAL A 353 28.63 -7.82 -2.27
N LYS A 354 29.77 -8.44 -1.95
CA LYS A 354 30.36 -9.51 -2.77
C LYS A 354 29.46 -10.74 -2.85
N GLU A 355 29.69 -11.58 -3.86
CA GLU A 355 29.10 -12.91 -3.97
C GLU A 355 29.41 -13.74 -2.72
N GLY A 356 28.38 -14.39 -2.12
CA GLY A 356 28.48 -15.10 -0.85
C GLY A 356 28.70 -14.20 0.38
N GLY A 357 28.61 -12.87 0.22
CA GLY A 357 28.67 -11.88 1.29
C GLY A 357 27.36 -11.80 2.10
N PHE A 358 27.28 -10.80 2.97
CA PHE A 358 26.13 -10.65 3.87
C PHE A 358 24.81 -10.48 3.11
N LEU A 359 24.77 -9.55 2.13
CA LEU A 359 23.52 -9.26 1.39
C LEU A 359 23.08 -10.46 0.55
N ASP A 360 24.01 -11.18 -0.07
CA ASP A 360 23.71 -12.34 -0.90
C ASP A 360 23.06 -13.46 -0.07
N LYS A 361 23.67 -13.80 1.08
CA LYS A 361 23.14 -14.80 2.00
C LYS A 361 21.79 -14.42 2.60
N LEU A 362 21.65 -13.15 3.01
CA LEU A 362 20.41 -12.63 3.58
C LEU A 362 19.27 -12.71 2.55
N ASN A 363 19.53 -12.30 1.31
CA ASN A 363 18.55 -12.35 0.26
C ASN A 363 18.07 -13.77 -0.03
N GLU A 364 18.98 -14.76 -0.01
CA GLU A 364 18.59 -16.17 -0.17
C GLU A 364 17.66 -16.64 0.96
N MET A 365 17.86 -16.16 2.20
CA MET A 365 17.01 -16.52 3.35
C MET A 365 15.60 -15.91 3.30
N VAL A 366 15.44 -14.74 2.66
CA VAL A 366 14.15 -14.01 2.64
C VAL A 366 13.46 -13.97 1.27
N LYS A 367 14.00 -14.61 0.24
CA LYS A 367 13.53 -14.53 -1.14
C LYS A 367 12.04 -14.85 -1.32
N ASP A 368 11.52 -15.82 -0.54
CA ASP A 368 10.13 -16.24 -0.61
C ASP A 368 9.18 -15.32 0.19
N GLN A 369 9.72 -14.37 0.94
CA GLN A 369 8.96 -13.38 1.72
C GLN A 369 8.75 -12.09 0.96
N LEU A 370 9.49 -11.86 -0.12
CA LEU A 370 9.41 -10.68 -0.98
C LEU A 370 8.77 -11.03 -2.33
N PRO A 371 8.13 -10.06 -3.00
CA PRO A 371 7.65 -10.25 -4.36
C PRO A 371 8.80 -10.58 -5.33
N ALA A 372 8.46 -11.27 -6.43
CA ALA A 372 9.43 -11.59 -7.47
C ALA A 372 10.16 -10.33 -7.98
N GLY A 373 11.48 -10.41 -8.05
CA GLY A 373 12.34 -9.31 -8.48
C GLY A 373 12.69 -8.29 -7.37
N LYS A 374 12.08 -8.36 -6.19
CA LYS A 374 12.44 -7.54 -5.03
C LYS A 374 13.51 -8.22 -4.18
N LYS A 375 14.43 -7.41 -3.64
CA LYS A 375 15.54 -7.88 -2.79
C LYS A 375 15.96 -6.84 -1.76
N LEU A 376 16.60 -7.27 -0.71
CA LEU A 376 17.29 -6.39 0.23
C LEU A 376 18.61 -5.87 -0.38
N ALA A 377 18.87 -4.60 -0.17
CA ALA A 377 20.06 -3.89 -0.65
C ALA A 377 20.47 -2.80 0.35
N LEU A 378 21.59 -2.14 0.09
CA LEU A 378 21.91 -0.87 0.75
C LEU A 378 21.14 0.27 0.07
N PRO A 379 20.72 1.32 0.81
CA PRO A 379 20.13 2.52 0.24
C PRO A 379 21.15 3.22 -0.68
N THR A 380 20.68 3.93 -1.69
CA THR A 380 21.50 4.97 -2.32
C THR A 380 21.67 6.15 -1.32
N GLU A 381 22.65 7.01 -1.56
CA GLU A 381 22.84 8.24 -0.76
C GLU A 381 21.55 9.09 -0.75
N VAL A 382 20.86 9.20 -1.90
CA VAL A 382 19.61 9.96 -2.02
C VAL A 382 18.49 9.33 -1.20
N GLU A 383 18.27 8.01 -1.32
CA GLU A 383 17.24 7.30 -0.53
C GLU A 383 17.51 7.43 0.98
N TRP A 384 18.78 7.33 1.37
CA TRP A 384 19.19 7.47 2.77
C TRP A 384 18.83 8.87 3.30
N HIS A 385 19.29 9.94 2.61
CA HIS A 385 18.99 11.32 3.01
C HIS A 385 17.50 11.63 2.97
N TYR A 386 16.78 11.16 1.94
CA TYR A 386 15.34 11.35 1.82
C TYR A 386 14.60 10.74 3.01
N ALA A 387 14.94 9.51 3.39
CA ALA A 387 14.37 8.84 4.55
C ALA A 387 14.76 9.52 5.88
N ALA A 388 16.04 9.91 6.06
CA ALA A 388 16.52 10.59 7.26
C ALA A 388 15.84 11.93 7.51
N MET A 389 15.55 12.67 6.44
CA MET A 389 14.85 13.95 6.50
C MET A 389 13.33 13.81 6.71
N GLY A 390 12.77 12.58 6.79
CA GLY A 390 11.35 12.33 7.00
C GLY A 390 10.52 12.21 5.72
N GLY A 391 11.12 12.12 4.53
CA GLY A 391 10.44 11.99 3.25
C GLY A 391 9.42 13.09 3.02
N GLN A 392 8.21 12.72 2.58
CA GLN A 392 7.10 13.67 2.41
C GLN A 392 6.54 14.25 3.74
N GLN A 393 6.92 13.67 4.89
CA GLN A 393 6.51 14.13 6.23
C GLN A 393 7.55 15.04 6.87
N SER A 394 8.61 15.40 6.14
CA SER A 394 9.74 16.20 6.63
C SER A 394 9.29 17.49 7.30
N LYS A 395 9.82 17.76 8.48
CA LYS A 395 9.64 19.00 9.22
C LYS A 395 10.86 19.93 9.12
N GLY A 396 11.85 19.55 8.30
CA GLY A 396 13.06 20.32 8.08
C GLY A 396 14.00 20.37 9.30
N TYR A 397 14.03 19.30 10.08
CA TYR A 397 14.91 19.19 11.24
C TYR A 397 16.38 19.06 10.81
N LYS A 398 17.27 19.51 11.69
CA LYS A 398 18.72 19.43 11.50
C LYS A 398 19.24 17.98 11.64
N TYR A 399 18.67 17.22 12.58
CA TYR A 399 18.94 15.81 12.82
C TYR A 399 17.70 15.00 12.52
N ALA A 400 17.82 13.70 12.37
CA ALA A 400 16.70 12.82 12.02
C ALA A 400 15.63 12.80 13.13
N GLY A 401 14.61 13.64 13.01
CA GLY A 401 13.46 13.76 13.91
C GLY A 401 13.52 14.92 14.92
N SER A 402 14.65 15.63 15.07
CA SER A 402 14.76 16.76 16.03
C SER A 402 15.79 17.81 15.61
N ASN A 403 15.66 19.03 16.14
CA ASN A 403 16.74 20.02 16.12
C ASN A 403 17.69 19.90 17.33
N THR A 404 17.34 19.06 18.30
CA THR A 404 18.15 18.75 19.50
C THR A 404 18.79 17.39 19.34
N ILE A 405 20.10 17.35 19.10
CA ILE A 405 20.82 16.08 18.80
C ILE A 405 20.65 15.02 19.90
N GLY A 406 20.62 15.43 21.15
CA GLY A 406 20.50 14.51 22.29
C GLY A 406 19.22 13.69 22.33
N ASP A 407 18.14 14.15 21.65
CA ASP A 407 16.85 13.46 21.59
C ASP A 407 16.93 12.23 20.68
N VAL A 408 17.71 12.33 19.58
CA VAL A 408 17.65 11.40 18.43
C VAL A 408 18.96 10.66 18.15
N ALA A 409 20.09 11.06 18.78
CA ALA A 409 21.40 10.55 18.40
C ALA A 409 22.26 10.06 19.60
N TRP A 410 23.01 8.99 19.35
CA TRP A 410 24.18 8.60 20.12
C TRP A 410 25.44 9.10 19.41
N TYR A 411 26.14 10.08 19.99
CA TYR A 411 27.30 10.75 19.43
C TYR A 411 28.39 10.96 20.48
N LEU A 412 29.52 11.57 20.15
CA LEU A 412 30.72 11.68 20.97
C LEU A 412 30.43 12.10 22.42
N ASP A 413 29.55 13.06 22.65
CA ASP A 413 29.33 13.63 23.98
C ASP A 413 28.37 12.82 24.87
N ASN A 414 27.64 11.83 24.34
CA ASN A 414 26.61 11.11 25.11
C ASN A 414 26.64 9.58 25.00
N CYS A 415 27.54 9.01 24.17
CA CYS A 415 27.54 7.57 23.86
C CYS A 415 28.44 6.71 24.81
N ASN A 416 29.10 7.30 25.82
CA ASN A 416 30.05 6.61 26.70
C ASN A 416 31.19 5.89 25.94
N SER A 417 31.68 6.51 24.87
CA SER A 417 32.79 6.02 24.02
C SER A 417 32.48 4.64 23.37
N SER A 418 31.22 4.37 23.07
CA SER A 418 30.79 3.11 22.48
C SER A 418 29.46 3.26 21.73
N THR A 419 29.23 2.37 20.74
CA THR A 419 27.87 2.18 20.18
C THR A 419 26.90 1.82 21.29
N GLN A 420 25.61 2.14 21.08
CA GLN A 420 24.51 1.82 21.97
C GLN A 420 23.54 0.84 21.29
N PRO A 421 22.69 0.13 22.03
CA PRO A 421 21.61 -0.67 21.43
C PRO A 421 20.76 0.20 20.52
N VAL A 422 20.28 -0.37 19.41
CA VAL A 422 19.42 0.35 18.45
C VAL A 422 18.10 0.78 19.08
N SER A 423 17.45 1.81 18.50
CA SER A 423 16.12 2.32 18.88
C SER A 423 15.97 2.78 20.33
N GLN A 424 17.04 3.30 20.95
CA GLN A 424 16.97 3.84 22.32
C GLN A 424 16.73 5.35 22.37
N LYS A 425 16.73 6.01 21.22
CA LYS A 425 16.44 7.43 21.06
C LYS A 425 15.10 7.59 20.33
N GLU A 426 14.62 8.83 20.22
CA GLU A 426 13.39 9.11 19.47
C GLU A 426 13.60 8.87 17.95
N PRO A 427 12.61 8.32 17.25
CA PRO A 427 12.68 8.13 15.80
C PRO A 427 12.43 9.44 15.05
N ASN A 428 12.67 9.44 13.75
CA ASN A 428 12.22 10.50 12.87
C ASN A 428 10.72 10.40 12.55
N GLU A 429 10.20 11.30 11.70
CA GLU A 429 8.78 11.41 11.33
C GLU A 429 8.21 10.13 10.71
N LEU A 430 9.07 9.27 10.14
CA LEU A 430 8.71 8.00 9.52
C LEU A 430 8.80 6.80 10.49
N GLY A 431 9.24 7.00 11.72
CA GLY A 431 9.46 5.92 12.68
C GLY A 431 10.79 5.19 12.47
N ILE A 432 11.79 5.86 11.89
CA ILE A 432 13.14 5.33 11.65
C ILE A 432 14.08 5.85 12.74
N TYR A 433 14.81 4.95 13.37
CA TYR A 433 15.73 5.23 14.49
C TYR A 433 17.18 5.35 14.02
N ASP A 434 17.99 6.04 14.80
CA ASP A 434 19.44 6.08 14.71
C ASP A 434 19.99 6.56 13.35
N MET A 435 19.20 7.34 12.58
CA MET A 435 19.68 7.96 11.34
C MET A 435 20.54 9.21 11.58
N SER A 436 20.76 9.55 12.84
CA SER A 436 21.77 10.51 13.31
C SER A 436 22.54 9.82 14.44
N GLY A 437 23.85 9.64 14.30
CA GLY A 437 24.71 9.02 15.30
C GLY A 437 24.70 7.48 15.28
N ASN A 438 25.12 6.89 16.37
CA ASN A 438 25.38 5.46 16.59
C ASN A 438 26.47 4.93 15.64
N LEU A 439 26.15 4.55 14.40
CA LEU A 439 27.14 4.20 13.37
C LEU A 439 26.94 5.04 12.10
N TRP A 440 28.03 5.39 11.44
CA TRP A 440 27.99 5.73 10.02
C TRP A 440 27.39 4.58 9.24
N GLU A 441 26.62 4.85 8.20
CA GLU A 441 25.92 3.82 7.43
C GLU A 441 26.41 3.80 5.98
N PHE A 442 26.83 2.63 5.49
CA PHE A 442 27.17 2.44 4.09
C PHE A 442 25.95 2.62 3.21
N THR A 443 26.13 3.38 2.12
CA THR A 443 25.18 3.45 1.00
C THR A 443 25.67 2.61 -0.18
N SER A 444 24.82 2.39 -1.19
CA SER A 444 25.23 1.76 -2.45
C SER A 444 25.85 2.75 -3.45
N THR A 445 25.99 4.03 -3.08
CA THR A 445 26.56 5.08 -3.93
C THR A 445 28.07 5.05 -3.89
N LEU A 446 28.69 4.97 -5.07
CA LEU A 446 30.13 5.07 -5.25
C LEU A 446 30.50 6.34 -6.01
N VAL A 447 31.45 7.10 -5.52
CA VAL A 447 31.98 8.30 -6.16
C VAL A 447 33.52 8.21 -6.18
N ASP A 448 34.10 8.27 -7.37
CA ASP A 448 35.54 8.18 -7.58
C ASP A 448 36.20 6.96 -6.89
N GLY A 449 35.49 5.81 -6.88
CA GLY A 449 35.94 4.58 -6.23
C GLY A 449 35.81 4.54 -4.72
N LYS A 450 35.23 5.57 -4.11
CA LYS A 450 34.90 5.64 -2.67
C LYS A 450 33.42 5.33 -2.45
N VAL A 451 33.12 4.60 -1.37
CA VAL A 451 31.74 4.38 -0.95
C VAL A 451 31.27 5.58 -0.10
N ILE A 452 30.03 6.00 -0.29
CA ILE A 452 29.47 7.08 0.50
C ILE A 452 28.84 6.52 1.78
N THR A 453 29.17 7.14 2.92
CA THR A 453 28.60 6.87 4.23
C THR A 453 27.84 8.09 4.74
N CYS A 454 26.77 7.88 5.54
CA CYS A 454 25.87 8.91 6.04
C CYS A 454 25.60 8.72 7.54
N GLY A 455 25.10 9.76 8.21
CA GLY A 455 24.51 9.70 9.54
C GLY A 455 25.41 10.09 10.71
N GLY A 456 26.73 10.05 10.56
CA GLY A 456 27.64 10.18 11.70
C GLY A 456 27.64 8.91 12.57
N GLY A 457 28.43 8.91 13.62
CA GLY A 457 28.52 7.76 14.52
C GLY A 457 28.90 8.15 15.94
N TRP A 458 29.09 7.16 16.80
CA TRP A 458 29.45 7.35 18.22
C TRP A 458 30.75 8.11 18.46
N THR A 459 31.63 8.18 17.46
CA THR A 459 32.88 8.97 17.50
C THR A 459 32.73 10.39 16.93
N SER A 460 31.56 10.72 16.39
CA SER A 460 31.33 11.98 15.67
C SER A 460 30.94 13.11 16.62
N GLU A 461 31.39 14.33 16.33
CA GLU A 461 30.84 15.55 16.93
C GLU A 461 29.43 15.80 16.36
N ALA A 462 28.65 16.63 17.03
CA ALA A 462 27.26 16.89 16.70
C ALA A 462 27.02 17.32 15.24
N ASN A 463 27.89 18.16 14.67
CA ASN A 463 27.78 18.64 13.29
C ASN A 463 27.96 17.53 12.24
N TRP A 464 28.63 16.43 12.57
CA TRP A 464 28.79 15.26 11.69
C TRP A 464 27.58 14.33 11.68
N CYS A 465 26.62 14.53 12.58
CA CYS A 465 25.38 13.76 12.67
C CYS A 465 24.17 14.47 12.00
N GLU A 466 24.40 15.56 11.26
CA GLU A 466 23.35 16.27 10.54
C GLU A 466 22.80 15.42 9.38
N VAL A 467 21.48 15.48 9.13
CA VAL A 467 20.79 14.64 8.12
C VAL A 467 21.23 14.90 6.68
N ASN A 468 21.92 15.99 6.41
CA ASN A 468 22.40 16.35 5.08
C ASN A 468 23.88 16.08 4.88
N LEU A 469 24.55 15.38 5.82
CA LEU A 469 25.97 15.18 5.76
C LEU A 469 26.32 13.76 5.31
N SER A 470 27.29 13.64 4.40
CA SER A 470 27.86 12.38 3.94
C SER A 470 29.39 12.45 3.82
N PHE A 471 30.04 11.29 3.82
CA PHE A 471 31.49 11.17 3.75
C PHE A 471 31.92 10.06 2.78
N PRO A 472 32.98 10.28 1.95
CA PRO A 472 33.52 9.27 1.04
C PRO A 472 34.57 8.39 1.73
N ASP A 473 34.28 7.11 1.95
CA ASP A 473 35.13 6.14 2.60
C ASP A 473 35.77 5.13 1.63
N ASP A 474 36.80 4.46 2.08
CA ASP A 474 37.42 3.37 1.33
C ASP A 474 36.59 2.09 1.44
N PRO A 475 36.14 1.49 0.29
CA PRO A 475 35.26 0.35 0.32
C PRO A 475 35.86 -0.94 0.90
N ASP A 476 37.15 -1.04 1.02
CA ASP A 476 37.87 -2.20 1.58
C ASP A 476 38.22 -2.05 3.06
N THR A 477 38.13 -0.84 3.60
CA THR A 477 38.47 -0.58 5.00
C THR A 477 37.36 -1.02 5.95
N ARG A 478 37.74 -1.63 7.07
CA ARG A 478 36.85 -2.04 8.15
C ARG A 478 36.91 -0.99 9.27
N PHE A 479 35.78 -0.31 9.46
CA PHE A 479 35.68 0.73 10.50
C PHE A 479 34.88 0.23 11.71
N ASN A 480 35.27 0.62 12.90
CA ASN A 480 34.56 0.30 14.13
C ASN A 480 33.38 1.23 14.44
N ASN A 481 33.22 2.24 13.64
CA ASN A 481 32.14 3.26 13.72
C ASN A 481 31.27 3.29 12.49
N THR A 482 31.34 2.27 11.62
CA THR A 482 30.53 2.20 10.39
C THR A 482 29.82 0.84 10.31
N GLY A 483 28.53 0.89 10.04
CA GLY A 483 27.60 -0.22 9.87
C GLY A 483 26.78 -0.10 8.62
N LEU A 484 25.56 -0.65 8.65
CA LEU A 484 24.68 -0.66 7.48
C LEU A 484 23.20 -0.67 7.89
N ARG A 485 22.38 -0.15 7.00
CA ARG A 485 20.92 -0.23 7.03
C ARG A 485 20.41 -0.82 5.72
N LEU A 486 19.28 -1.53 5.76
CA LEU A 486 18.73 -2.24 4.62
C LEU A 486 17.55 -1.49 3.99
N VAL A 487 17.44 -1.61 2.68
CA VAL A 487 16.24 -1.21 1.92
C VAL A 487 15.74 -2.39 1.09
N VAL A 488 14.45 -2.38 0.72
CA VAL A 488 13.91 -3.29 -0.30
C VAL A 488 13.78 -2.55 -1.61
N LYS A 489 14.34 -3.13 -2.66
CA LYS A 489 14.29 -2.61 -4.04
C LYS A 489 13.69 -3.62 -5.00
#